data_087c7319d10e34448b04257c84067495
#
_entry.id   087c7319d10e34448b04257c84067495
#
_cell.length_a   1.000
_cell.length_b   1.000
_cell.length_c   1.000
_cell.angle_alpha   90.00
_cell.angle_beta   90.00
_cell.angle_gamma   90.00
#
_symmetry.space_group_name_H-M   'P 1'
#
loop_
_entity.id
_entity.type
_entity.pdbx_description
1 polymer ?
#
loop_
_entity_poly.entity_id
_entity_poly.type
_entity_poly.pdbx_seq_one_letter_code
_entity_poly.pdbx_strand_id
1 'polypeptide(L)'
;MIPTALWRKLGGFDSRYFMYGEEADLCLRAAAMGYLPMITPDAQIMHLGGASAPKGVRMLQNWTSKATLVRGHWPRLLAPVGLSELWLSCATRALAAAMLGKLSGRSNANNDWRMMWEKPSRWHKT
;
A
#
# COMPACT_ATOMS: atom_id res chain seq x y z
N MET A 1 -3.07 -14.71 13.49
CA MET A 1 -3.60 -16.07 13.22
C MET A 1 -5.02 -15.95 12.68
N ILE A 2 -5.45 -16.85 11.78
CA ILE A 2 -6.80 -16.89 11.21
C ILE A 2 -7.31 -18.34 11.30
N PRO A 3 -8.60 -18.59 11.67
CA PRO A 3 -9.18 -19.92 11.64
C PRO A 3 -9.14 -20.49 10.21
N THR A 4 -8.75 -21.76 10.07
CA THR A 4 -8.63 -22.42 8.75
C THR A 4 -9.93 -22.41 7.96
N ALA A 5 -11.07 -22.58 8.66
CA ALA A 5 -12.39 -22.53 8.01
C ALA A 5 -12.67 -21.14 7.40
N LEU A 6 -12.34 -20.08 8.14
CA LEU A 6 -12.47 -18.71 7.63
C LEU A 6 -11.53 -18.43 6.46
N TRP A 7 -10.27 -18.87 6.57
CA TRP A 7 -9.30 -18.76 5.47
C TRP A 7 -9.81 -19.37 4.17
N ARG A 8 -10.32 -20.61 4.25
CA ARG A 8 -10.91 -21.30 3.10
C ARG A 8 -12.12 -20.58 2.54
N LYS A 9 -13.00 -20.07 3.42
CA LYS A 9 -14.21 -19.34 3.01
C LYS A 9 -13.87 -18.01 2.33
N LEU A 10 -12.80 -17.34 2.75
CA LEU A 10 -12.30 -16.10 2.13
C LEU A 10 -11.52 -16.35 0.83
N GLY A 11 -11.12 -17.58 0.54
CA GLY A 11 -10.29 -17.91 -0.63
C GLY A 11 -8.82 -17.50 -0.48
N GLY A 12 -8.35 -17.26 0.77
CA GLY A 12 -6.97 -16.86 1.03
C GLY A 12 -6.67 -15.40 0.69
N PHE A 13 -5.41 -15.11 0.35
CA PHE A 13 -5.00 -13.80 -0.16
C PHE A 13 -5.47 -13.59 -1.60
N ASP A 14 -5.84 -12.36 -1.92
CA ASP A 14 -6.22 -11.97 -3.27
C ASP A 14 -4.96 -11.78 -4.12
N SER A 15 -4.88 -12.44 -5.27
CA SER A 15 -3.72 -12.41 -6.18
C SER A 15 -3.46 -11.03 -6.82
N ARG A 16 -4.40 -10.09 -6.72
CA ARG A 16 -4.19 -8.69 -7.14
C ARG A 16 -3.13 -7.99 -6.29
N TYR A 17 -2.86 -8.49 -5.08
CA TYR A 17 -1.83 -7.97 -4.20
C TYR A 17 -0.58 -8.84 -4.30
N PHE A 18 0.45 -8.35 -4.97
CA PHE A 18 1.72 -9.07 -5.05
C PHE A 18 2.52 -8.94 -3.74
N MET A 19 2.52 -7.76 -3.14
CA MET A 19 3.18 -7.45 -1.87
C MET A 19 2.59 -6.16 -1.29
N TYR A 20 2.33 -6.16 0.02
CA TYR A 20 1.64 -5.11 0.78
C TYR A 20 0.13 -5.04 0.47
N GLY A 21 -0.66 -4.89 1.51
CA GLY A 21 -2.11 -4.71 1.43
C GLY A 21 -2.91 -6.01 1.33
N GLU A 22 -2.27 -7.16 1.08
CA GLU A 22 -2.91 -8.47 1.10
C GLU A 22 -3.52 -8.80 2.46
N GLU A 23 -2.83 -8.44 3.54
CA GLU A 23 -3.33 -8.60 4.90
C GLU A 23 -4.47 -7.63 5.21
N ALA A 24 -4.39 -6.40 4.72
CA ALA A 24 -5.45 -5.41 4.90
C ALA A 24 -6.72 -5.82 4.15
N ASP A 25 -6.59 -6.26 2.90
CA ASP A 25 -7.71 -6.81 2.12
C ASP A 25 -8.36 -8.01 2.81
N LEU A 26 -7.55 -8.96 3.28
CA LEU A 26 -8.04 -10.13 4.02
C LEU A 26 -8.80 -9.72 5.28
N CYS A 27 -8.28 -8.77 6.05
CA CYS A 27 -8.91 -8.23 7.25
C CYS A 27 -10.25 -7.54 6.92
N LEU A 28 -10.31 -6.75 5.85
CA LEU A 28 -11.55 -6.08 5.43
C LEU A 28 -12.61 -7.09 4.97
N ARG A 29 -12.22 -8.13 4.23
CA ARG A 29 -13.13 -9.21 3.83
C ARG A 29 -13.61 -10.03 5.03
N ALA A 30 -12.74 -10.30 6.00
CA ALA A 30 -13.10 -10.97 7.23
C ALA A 30 -14.07 -10.13 8.06
N ALA A 31 -13.83 -8.82 8.17
CA ALA A 31 -14.71 -7.88 8.89
C ALA A 31 -16.10 -7.82 8.27
N ALA A 32 -16.21 -7.84 6.93
CA ALA A 32 -17.50 -7.91 6.23
C ALA A 32 -18.29 -9.21 6.54
N MET A 33 -17.61 -10.25 7.05
CA MET A 33 -18.22 -11.50 7.52
C MET A 33 -18.45 -11.54 9.05
N GLY A 34 -18.25 -10.43 9.75
CA GLY A 34 -18.43 -10.33 11.20
C GLY A 34 -17.23 -10.75 12.04
N TYR A 35 -16.06 -10.99 11.44
CA TYR A 35 -14.82 -11.30 12.16
C TYR A 35 -14.00 -10.04 12.36
N LEU A 36 -13.69 -9.71 13.61
CA LEU A 36 -12.88 -8.52 13.92
C LEU A 36 -11.39 -8.87 14.02
N PRO A 37 -10.54 -8.28 13.18
CA PRO A 37 -9.10 -8.36 13.37
C PRO A 37 -8.68 -7.73 14.69
N MET A 38 -7.82 -8.43 15.45
CA MET A 38 -7.34 -7.98 16.74
C MET A 38 -5.82 -8.04 16.82
N ILE A 39 -5.25 -7.14 17.61
CA ILE A 39 -3.83 -7.17 17.99
C ILE A 39 -3.76 -7.82 19.38
N THR A 40 -2.83 -8.78 19.55
CA THR A 40 -2.57 -9.40 20.83
C THR A 40 -1.08 -9.30 21.17
N PRO A 41 -0.72 -8.99 22.43
CA PRO A 41 0.65 -9.00 22.89
C PRO A 41 1.24 -10.42 23.00
N ASP A 42 0.39 -11.46 23.02
CA ASP A 42 0.80 -12.86 23.17
C ASP A 42 1.37 -13.46 21.88
N ALA A 43 1.23 -12.75 20.74
CA ALA A 43 1.78 -13.18 19.44
C ALA A 43 2.81 -12.18 18.97
N GLN A 44 4.09 -12.51 19.19
CA GLN A 44 5.22 -11.65 18.80
C GLN A 44 6.01 -12.28 17.66
N ILE A 45 6.42 -11.47 16.70
CA ILE A 45 7.32 -11.85 15.62
C ILE A 45 8.49 -10.86 15.53
N MET A 46 9.65 -11.34 15.17
CA MET A 46 10.79 -10.49 14.81
C MET A 46 10.73 -10.20 13.31
N HIS A 47 10.62 -8.93 12.94
CA HIS A 47 10.55 -8.50 11.54
C HIS A 47 11.82 -7.73 11.15
N LEU A 48 12.62 -8.32 10.24
CA LEU A 48 13.79 -7.67 9.64
C LEU A 48 13.34 -6.72 8.52
N GLY A 49 12.90 -5.53 8.88
CA GLY A 49 12.36 -4.56 7.93
C GLY A 49 13.32 -4.22 6.78
N GLY A 50 12.81 -4.15 5.58
CA GLY A 50 13.53 -3.59 4.42
C GLY A 50 14.42 -4.55 3.64
N ALA A 51 14.51 -5.82 4.01
CA ALA A 51 15.40 -6.79 3.37
C ALA A 51 14.90 -7.35 2.02
N SER A 52 13.61 -7.21 1.71
CA SER A 52 12.96 -7.93 0.61
C SER A 52 13.15 -7.30 -0.78
N ALA A 53 13.36 -5.98 -0.89
CA ALA A 53 13.52 -5.31 -2.18
C ALA A 53 14.11 -3.89 -2.04
N PRO A 54 14.66 -3.30 -3.13
CA PRO A 54 15.09 -1.92 -3.17
C PRO A 54 13.93 -0.95 -2.79
N LYS A 55 14.27 0.19 -2.18
CA LYS A 55 13.30 1.17 -1.67
C LYS A 55 12.28 1.61 -2.71
N GLY A 56 12.70 1.95 -3.93
CA GLY A 56 11.80 2.41 -5.00
C GLY A 56 10.80 1.34 -5.44
N VAL A 57 11.22 0.06 -5.48
CA VAL A 57 10.34 -1.08 -5.79
C VAL A 57 9.29 -1.24 -4.69
N ARG A 58 9.70 -1.20 -3.42
CA ARG A 58 8.77 -1.28 -2.27
C ARG A 58 7.76 -0.14 -2.27
N MET A 59 8.20 1.08 -2.60
CA MET A 59 7.30 2.23 -2.73
C MET A 59 6.26 2.00 -3.81
N LEU A 60 6.68 1.56 -5.00
CA LEU A 60 5.77 1.27 -6.10
C LEU A 60 4.72 0.21 -5.71
N GLN A 61 5.17 -0.90 -5.14
CA GLN A 61 4.28 -1.98 -4.68
C GLN A 61 3.28 -1.49 -3.62
N ASN A 62 3.73 -0.71 -2.65
CA ASN A 62 2.87 -0.16 -1.60
C ASN A 62 1.81 0.80 -2.17
N TRP A 63 2.17 1.66 -3.12
CA TRP A 63 1.22 2.57 -3.78
C TRP A 63 0.21 1.83 -4.66
N THR A 64 0.68 0.85 -5.44
CA THR A 64 -0.18 -0.05 -6.22
C THR A 64 -1.21 -0.74 -5.33
N SER A 65 -0.77 -1.32 -4.22
CA SER A 65 -1.64 -1.99 -3.26
C SER A 65 -2.67 -1.06 -2.62
N LYS A 66 -2.28 0.16 -2.26
CA LYS A 66 -3.22 1.17 -1.74
C LYS A 66 -4.27 1.55 -2.78
N ALA A 67 -3.89 1.74 -4.03
CA ALA A 67 -4.83 2.03 -5.10
C ALA A 67 -5.79 0.85 -5.33
N THR A 68 -5.29 -0.39 -5.26
CA THR A 68 -6.10 -1.61 -5.35
C THR A 68 -7.08 -1.73 -4.18
N LEU A 69 -6.64 -1.42 -2.94
CA LEU A 69 -7.52 -1.40 -1.76
C LEU A 69 -8.65 -0.37 -1.91
N VAL A 70 -8.32 0.85 -2.34
CA VAL A 70 -9.33 1.89 -2.58
C VAL A 70 -10.36 1.41 -3.60
N ARG A 71 -9.92 0.85 -4.74
CA ARG A 71 -10.85 0.35 -5.77
C ARG A 71 -11.68 -0.84 -5.31
N GLY A 72 -11.10 -1.72 -4.49
CA GLY A 72 -11.76 -2.95 -4.04
C GLY A 72 -12.75 -2.75 -2.90
N HIS A 73 -12.49 -1.79 -2.01
CA HIS A 73 -13.22 -1.68 -0.74
C HIS A 73 -13.96 -0.36 -0.54
N TRP A 74 -13.64 0.70 -1.30
CA TRP A 74 -14.37 1.96 -1.20
C TRP A 74 -15.63 1.94 -2.05
N PRO A 75 -16.70 2.66 -1.64
CA PRO A 75 -17.85 2.88 -2.48
C PRO A 75 -17.43 3.48 -3.84
N ARG A 76 -18.02 2.99 -4.93
CA ARG A 76 -17.65 3.41 -6.29
C ARG A 76 -17.61 4.93 -6.48
N LEU A 77 -18.52 5.66 -5.83
CA LEU A 77 -18.57 7.13 -5.89
C LEU A 77 -17.45 7.81 -5.12
N LEU A 78 -16.88 7.16 -4.09
CA LEU A 78 -15.80 7.71 -3.26
C LEU A 78 -14.41 7.22 -3.69
N ALA A 79 -14.32 6.14 -4.44
CA ALA A 79 -13.04 5.62 -4.91
C ALA A 79 -12.20 6.66 -5.70
N PRO A 80 -12.78 7.50 -6.58
CA PRO A 80 -12.03 8.58 -7.23
C PRO A 80 -11.42 9.58 -6.25
N VAL A 81 -12.10 9.89 -5.15
CA VAL A 81 -11.58 10.78 -4.09
C VAL A 81 -10.36 10.16 -3.42
N GLY A 82 -10.43 8.88 -3.00
CA GLY A 82 -9.30 8.19 -2.40
C GLY A 82 -8.10 8.06 -3.35
N LEU A 83 -8.34 7.82 -4.64
CA LEU A 83 -7.28 7.80 -5.66
C LEU A 83 -6.65 9.18 -5.87
N SER A 84 -7.45 10.25 -5.87
CA SER A 84 -6.93 11.62 -5.99
C SER A 84 -6.12 12.03 -4.76
N GLU A 85 -6.49 11.57 -3.57
CA GLU A 85 -5.72 11.76 -2.34
C GLU A 85 -4.36 11.06 -2.40
N LEU A 86 -4.31 9.81 -2.87
CA LEU A 86 -3.05 9.10 -3.09
C LEU A 86 -2.16 9.85 -4.09
N TRP A 87 -2.74 10.34 -5.17
CA TRP A 87 -2.03 11.12 -6.19
C TRP A 87 -1.48 12.43 -5.62
N LEU A 88 -2.30 13.21 -4.90
CA LEU A 88 -1.89 14.45 -4.23
C LEU A 88 -0.79 14.19 -3.20
N SER A 89 -0.91 13.10 -2.42
CA SER A 89 0.10 12.66 -1.46
C SER A 89 1.45 12.32 -2.13
N CYS A 90 1.43 11.72 -3.31
CA CYS A 90 2.63 11.48 -4.10
C CYS A 90 3.24 12.79 -4.61
N ALA A 91 2.40 13.71 -5.14
CA ALA A 91 2.81 15.01 -5.66
C ALA A 91 3.49 15.87 -4.59
N THR A 92 2.87 16.01 -3.42
CA THR A 92 3.40 16.81 -2.31
C THR A 92 4.74 16.27 -1.81
N ARG A 93 4.90 14.94 -1.74
CA ARG A 93 6.18 14.31 -1.36
C ARG A 93 7.24 14.49 -2.44
N ALA A 94 6.88 14.40 -3.71
CA ALA A 94 7.81 14.64 -4.82
C ALA A 94 8.30 16.11 -4.81
N LEU A 95 7.38 17.06 -4.57
CA LEU A 95 7.71 18.47 -4.47
C LEU A 95 8.62 18.76 -3.25
N ALA A 96 8.25 18.26 -2.09
CA ALA A 96 9.06 18.40 -0.87
C ALA A 96 10.46 17.80 -1.04
N ALA A 97 10.56 16.62 -1.64
CA ALA A 97 11.82 15.98 -1.95
C ALA A 97 12.67 16.83 -2.92
N ALA A 98 12.06 17.42 -3.94
CA ALA A 98 12.76 18.31 -4.89
C ALA A 98 13.29 19.59 -4.21
N MET A 99 12.49 20.21 -3.33
CA MET A 99 12.91 21.39 -2.57
C MET A 99 14.05 21.08 -1.59
N LEU A 100 13.89 20.04 -0.77
CA LEU A 100 14.91 19.64 0.21
C LEU A 100 16.20 19.15 -0.46
N GLY A 101 16.11 18.51 -1.62
CA GLY A 101 17.28 18.08 -2.37
C GLY A 101 18.10 19.24 -2.92
N LYS A 102 17.45 20.33 -3.35
CA LYS A 102 18.14 21.57 -3.75
C LYS A 102 18.87 22.23 -2.58
N LEU A 103 18.30 22.15 -1.37
CA LEU A 103 18.88 22.76 -0.16
C LEU A 103 20.02 21.93 0.46
N SER A 104 19.95 20.59 0.38
CA SER A 104 20.87 19.69 1.07
C SER A 104 21.94 19.04 0.19
N GLY A 105 21.93 19.27 -1.12
CA GLY A 105 22.84 18.61 -2.06
C GLY A 105 22.69 17.08 -2.18
N ARG A 106 21.68 16.49 -1.53
CA ARG A 106 21.42 15.03 -1.52
C ARG A 106 20.44 14.64 -2.63
N SER A 107 20.96 14.18 -3.74
CA SER A 107 20.21 13.82 -4.96
C SER A 107 19.40 12.52 -4.87
N ASN A 108 19.81 11.53 -4.07
CA ASN A 108 19.26 10.15 -4.19
C ASN A 108 17.87 9.92 -3.58
N ALA A 109 17.48 10.65 -2.54
CA ALA A 109 16.12 10.51 -1.96
C ALA A 109 15.02 11.09 -2.88
N ASN A 110 15.40 11.94 -3.84
CA ASN A 110 14.48 12.62 -4.75
C ASN A 110 14.01 11.76 -5.92
N ASN A 111 14.81 10.76 -6.33
CA ASN A 111 14.52 9.99 -7.54
C ASN A 111 13.31 9.07 -7.38
N ASP A 112 13.08 8.48 -6.18
CA ASP A 112 11.98 7.54 -5.98
C ASP A 112 10.61 8.23 -6.10
N TRP A 113 10.41 9.37 -5.42
CA TRP A 113 9.15 10.13 -5.48
C TRP A 113 8.91 10.76 -6.84
N ARG A 114 9.97 11.25 -7.48
CA ARG A 114 9.91 11.79 -8.83
C ARG A 114 9.51 10.71 -9.84
N MET A 115 10.10 9.52 -9.75
CA MET A 115 9.73 8.38 -10.60
C MET A 115 8.26 7.99 -10.42
N MET A 116 7.76 7.99 -9.19
CA MET A 116 6.35 7.68 -8.89
C MET A 116 5.41 8.73 -9.48
N TRP A 117 5.79 10.00 -9.41
CA TRP A 117 5.03 11.13 -9.95
C TRP A 117 5.02 11.15 -11.48
N GLU A 118 6.17 10.95 -12.12
CA GLU A 118 6.32 10.99 -13.58
C GLU A 118 5.62 9.81 -14.29
N LYS A 119 5.42 8.71 -13.58
CA LYS A 119 4.80 7.49 -14.15
C LYS A 119 3.65 6.96 -13.29
N PRO A 120 2.56 7.74 -13.11
CA PRO A 120 1.42 7.31 -12.30
C PRO A 120 0.72 6.06 -12.88
N SER A 121 0.86 5.81 -14.19
CA SER A 121 0.35 4.59 -14.82
C SER A 121 0.93 3.29 -14.25
N ARG A 122 2.06 3.33 -13.55
CA ARG A 122 2.65 2.15 -12.92
C ARG A 122 1.91 1.67 -11.68
N TRP A 123 1.21 2.55 -10.99
CA TRP A 123 0.47 2.20 -9.76
C TRP A 123 -1.02 2.56 -9.81
N HIS A 124 -1.44 3.36 -10.79
CA HIS A 124 -2.82 3.85 -10.91
C HIS A 124 -3.70 2.96 -11.81
N LYS A 125 -3.13 2.11 -12.67
CA LYS A 125 -3.88 1.34 -13.70
C LYS A 125 -4.14 -0.13 -13.35
N THR A 126 -3.83 -0.59 -12.13
CA THR A 126 -4.13 -1.98 -11.70
C THR A 126 -5.57 -2.15 -11.28
#